data_eb87d67ed1ca7a710986f27dd49c8c33
#
_entry.id   eb87d67ed1ca7a710986f27dd49c8c33
#
_cell.length_a   1.000
_cell.length_b   1.000
_cell.length_c   1.000
_cell.angle_alpha   90.00
_cell.angle_beta   90.00
_cell.angle_gamma   90.00
#
_symmetry.space_group_name_H-M   'P 1'
#
loop_
_entity.id
_entity.type
_entity.pdbx_description
1 polymer ?
#
loop_
_entity_poly.entity_id
_entity_poly.type
_entity_poly.pdbx_seq_one_letter_code
_entity_poly.pdbx_strand_id
1 'polypeptide(L)'
;MNNNDLKESEHHIYPSLALNIVTRQEHNISRKQISDNALKVLYRLQGAGFDAYLVGGGVRDLLLEEVPKDFDIATNATPEEIRQLFRNCRLIGRRFRLAHIMFGRDIIEVATFRGHHQEQNKQLAVQSEAGMLLRDNVYGTIDEDAERRDFTINAMYYNIADYSIHDYAGGMEDLEDRLVRLIGDPETRYREDPVRMLRAIRFAVKLDFDIEEDTAAPIEDLAPLLRDVPAARLYEEMLKMLQSGHGLETYHLMREYNLFQQVFPTIARHFTEDYSSQAEHMLDLVLDSTDLRIEEGKRINPAFMFAAIFWYPMVKLAEEMMESHNLNFYDAVMEASNKILDEVVKSIAIPRRHTATMREIWQLQLRLPRRNGKRAFRLMELNKFRAGFDFLEMRGEVEDGEVKQLADWWQTFQTAGRTMRQAMVADLDSVTKPSGTRRRRPSTRKKKSKPAS
;
A
#
# COMPACT_ATOMS: atom_id res chain seq x y z
N MET A 1 20.68 -41.44 -46.10
CA MET A 1 20.48 -41.72 -44.67
C MET A 1 19.97 -40.47 -44.04
N ASN A 2 18.66 -40.47 -43.74
CA ASN A 2 17.91 -39.37 -43.15
C ASN A 2 18.19 -39.35 -41.66
N ASN A 3 18.61 -38.22 -41.12
CA ASN A 3 18.47 -37.90 -39.72
C ASN A 3 17.49 -36.73 -39.59
N ASN A 4 16.22 -37.08 -39.47
CA ASN A 4 15.20 -36.24 -38.86
C ASN A 4 15.25 -36.49 -37.35
N ASP A 5 16.05 -35.75 -36.63
CA ASP A 5 15.90 -35.63 -35.19
C ASP A 5 14.86 -34.55 -34.91
N LEU A 6 13.69 -35.03 -34.60
CA LEU A 6 12.57 -34.31 -34.03
C LEU A 6 13.04 -33.61 -32.74
N LYS A 7 13.12 -32.29 -32.78
CA LYS A 7 13.07 -31.50 -31.56
C LYS A 7 11.66 -31.68 -31.01
N GLU A 8 11.50 -32.55 -30.03
CA GLU A 8 10.38 -32.53 -29.12
C GLU A 8 10.39 -31.18 -28.42
N SER A 9 9.42 -30.35 -28.77
CA SER A 9 9.06 -29.19 -27.99
C SER A 9 8.58 -29.70 -26.65
N GLU A 10 9.31 -29.40 -25.58
CA GLU A 10 8.87 -29.55 -24.22
C GLU A 10 7.61 -28.66 -24.06
N HIS A 11 6.46 -29.23 -24.32
CA HIS A 11 5.20 -28.73 -23.78
C HIS A 11 5.31 -28.94 -22.27
N HIS A 12 5.45 -27.87 -21.51
CA HIS A 12 5.12 -27.87 -20.10
C HIS A 12 3.64 -28.22 -19.98
N ILE A 13 3.37 -29.51 -19.92
CA ILE A 13 2.05 -30.05 -19.57
C ILE A 13 1.97 -29.87 -18.06
N TYR A 14 1.33 -28.78 -17.62
CA TYR A 14 0.83 -28.74 -16.26
C TYR A 14 -0.10 -29.94 -16.09
N PRO A 15 0.04 -30.79 -15.04
CA PRO A 15 -0.91 -31.84 -14.80
C PRO A 15 -2.30 -31.19 -14.76
N SER A 16 -3.23 -31.67 -15.59
CA SER A 16 -4.60 -31.18 -15.58
C SER A 16 -5.11 -31.33 -14.14
N LEU A 17 -5.37 -30.20 -13.49
CA LEU A 17 -5.87 -30.17 -12.13
C LEU A 17 -7.20 -30.95 -12.11
N ALA A 18 -7.30 -31.98 -11.28
CA ALA A 18 -8.51 -32.79 -11.19
C ALA A 18 -9.61 -31.94 -10.52
N LEU A 19 -10.71 -31.72 -11.24
CA LEU A 19 -11.85 -30.99 -10.69
C LEU A 19 -12.42 -31.75 -9.46
N ASN A 20 -12.41 -31.10 -8.32
CA ASN A 20 -13.13 -31.51 -7.13
C ASN A 20 -14.43 -30.68 -7.03
N ILE A 21 -15.57 -31.36 -7.01
CA ILE A 21 -16.88 -30.71 -6.84
C ILE A 21 -17.32 -30.92 -5.39
N VAL A 22 -17.31 -29.85 -4.62
CA VAL A 22 -17.78 -29.81 -3.23
C VAL A 22 -19.28 -29.50 -3.27
N THR A 23 -20.08 -30.43 -2.83
CA THR A 23 -21.56 -30.31 -2.90
C THR A 23 -22.07 -29.34 -1.84
N ARG A 24 -23.34 -28.91 -1.99
CA ARG A 24 -24.01 -28.01 -1.03
C ARG A 24 -23.96 -28.50 0.42
N GLN A 25 -23.88 -29.79 0.64
CA GLN A 25 -23.87 -30.38 1.99
C GLN A 25 -22.48 -30.34 2.65
N GLU A 26 -21.42 -30.15 1.86
CA GLU A 26 -20.02 -30.24 2.29
C GLU A 26 -19.40 -28.86 2.56
N HIS A 27 -20.15 -27.76 2.43
CA HIS A 27 -19.68 -26.42 2.72
C HIS A 27 -20.75 -25.53 3.39
N ASN A 28 -20.32 -24.41 3.97
CA ASN A 28 -21.17 -23.50 4.76
C ASN A 28 -21.78 -22.34 3.96
N ILE A 29 -21.38 -22.08 2.71
CA ILE A 29 -21.84 -20.92 1.93
C ILE A 29 -23.36 -20.93 1.76
N SER A 30 -24.01 -19.85 2.16
CA SER A 30 -25.43 -19.64 1.94
C SER A 30 -25.66 -18.48 0.95
N ARG A 31 -26.60 -18.67 0.01
CA ARG A 31 -27.05 -17.62 -0.89
C ARG A 31 -27.43 -16.31 -0.18
N LYS A 32 -27.88 -16.38 1.08
CA LYS A 32 -28.23 -15.21 1.89
C LYS A 32 -27.04 -14.32 2.25
N GLN A 33 -25.83 -14.85 2.17
CA GLN A 33 -24.59 -14.13 2.44
C GLN A 33 -24.04 -13.39 1.20
N ILE A 34 -24.59 -13.72 0.01
CA ILE A 34 -24.20 -13.10 -1.27
C ILE A 34 -25.06 -11.86 -1.49
N SER A 35 -24.46 -10.75 -1.95
CA SER A 35 -25.18 -9.50 -2.18
C SER A 35 -26.28 -9.67 -3.26
N ASP A 36 -27.40 -8.98 -3.07
CA ASP A 36 -28.51 -9.00 -4.04
C ASP A 36 -28.06 -8.57 -5.44
N ASN A 37 -27.11 -7.67 -5.55
CA ASN A 37 -26.61 -7.20 -6.84
C ASN A 37 -25.75 -8.27 -7.53
N ALA A 38 -24.89 -9.00 -6.80
CA ALA A 38 -24.14 -10.14 -7.33
C ALA A 38 -25.09 -11.25 -7.78
N LEU A 39 -26.11 -11.59 -6.98
CA LEU A 39 -27.13 -12.57 -7.35
C LEU A 39 -27.88 -12.18 -8.64
N LYS A 40 -28.27 -10.90 -8.78
CA LYS A 40 -28.92 -10.41 -10.03
C LYS A 40 -28.04 -10.61 -11.26
N VAL A 41 -26.73 -10.34 -11.12
CA VAL A 41 -25.78 -10.52 -12.22
C VAL A 41 -25.62 -11.99 -12.57
N LEU A 42 -25.40 -12.86 -11.58
CA LEU A 42 -25.28 -14.32 -11.76
C LEU A 42 -26.50 -14.90 -12.47
N TYR A 43 -27.70 -14.67 -11.94
CA TYR A 43 -28.93 -15.19 -12.53
C TYR A 43 -29.20 -14.64 -13.94
N ARG A 44 -28.82 -13.39 -14.22
CA ARG A 44 -29.02 -12.81 -15.56
C ARG A 44 -28.07 -13.42 -16.58
N LEU A 45 -26.82 -13.69 -16.22
CA LEU A 45 -25.86 -14.38 -17.08
C LEU A 45 -26.35 -15.81 -17.38
N GLN A 46 -26.72 -16.58 -16.34
CA GLN A 46 -27.24 -17.93 -16.51
C GLN A 46 -28.54 -17.96 -17.31
N GLY A 47 -29.46 -17.03 -17.06
CA GLY A 47 -30.71 -16.91 -17.82
C GLY A 47 -30.52 -16.54 -19.30
N ALA A 48 -29.36 -15.98 -19.67
CA ALA A 48 -28.95 -15.73 -21.04
C ALA A 48 -28.18 -16.91 -21.68
N GLY A 49 -28.00 -18.02 -20.94
CA GLY A 49 -27.32 -19.23 -21.41
C GLY A 49 -25.79 -19.25 -21.21
N PHE A 50 -25.26 -18.33 -20.41
CA PHE A 50 -23.85 -18.31 -20.06
C PHE A 50 -23.58 -19.03 -18.75
N ASP A 51 -22.41 -19.68 -18.64
CA ASP A 51 -21.89 -20.12 -17.36
C ASP A 51 -21.48 -18.89 -16.52
N ALA A 52 -21.80 -18.92 -15.23
CA ALA A 52 -21.46 -17.82 -14.33
C ALA A 52 -21.26 -18.34 -12.90
N TYR A 53 -20.14 -17.98 -12.33
CA TYR A 53 -19.71 -18.40 -11.01
C TYR A 53 -19.26 -17.20 -10.16
N LEU A 54 -19.57 -17.23 -8.86
CA LEU A 54 -18.89 -16.39 -7.90
C LEU A 54 -17.49 -16.93 -7.69
N VAL A 55 -16.46 -16.06 -7.62
CA VAL A 55 -15.08 -16.51 -7.60
C VAL A 55 -14.18 -15.66 -6.67
N GLY A 56 -12.97 -16.13 -6.48
CA GLY A 56 -11.91 -15.37 -5.83
C GLY A 56 -12.11 -15.16 -4.34
N GLY A 57 -11.68 -13.99 -3.85
CA GLY A 57 -11.74 -13.65 -2.44
C GLY A 57 -13.14 -13.73 -1.82
N GLY A 58 -14.19 -13.48 -2.60
CA GLY A 58 -15.56 -13.56 -2.13
C GLY A 58 -15.97 -14.98 -1.72
N VAL A 59 -15.57 -16.01 -2.48
CA VAL A 59 -15.84 -17.42 -2.14
C VAL A 59 -15.03 -17.83 -0.91
N ARG A 60 -13.73 -17.51 -0.89
CA ARG A 60 -12.85 -17.77 0.26
C ARG A 60 -13.39 -17.14 1.54
N ASP A 61 -13.70 -15.84 1.52
CA ASP A 61 -14.16 -15.11 2.70
C ASP A 61 -15.49 -15.71 3.21
N LEU A 62 -16.42 -16.12 2.32
CA LEU A 62 -17.64 -16.82 2.71
C LEU A 62 -17.38 -18.19 3.36
N LEU A 63 -16.40 -18.97 2.87
CA LEU A 63 -16.01 -20.24 3.46
C LEU A 63 -15.40 -20.06 4.86
N LEU A 64 -14.66 -18.97 5.07
CA LEU A 64 -14.09 -18.56 6.37
C LEU A 64 -15.14 -17.91 7.31
N GLU A 65 -16.42 -17.86 6.91
CA GLU A 65 -17.50 -17.18 7.66
C GLU A 65 -17.30 -15.66 7.80
N GLU A 66 -16.44 -15.09 6.97
CA GLU A 66 -16.21 -13.66 6.88
C GLU A 66 -17.21 -12.97 5.94
N VAL A 67 -17.36 -11.67 6.10
CA VAL A 67 -18.19 -10.86 5.20
C VAL A 67 -17.34 -10.35 4.04
N PRO A 68 -17.57 -10.84 2.80
CA PRO A 68 -16.83 -10.38 1.64
C PRO A 68 -17.01 -8.89 1.41
N LYS A 69 -15.91 -8.21 1.13
CA LYS A 69 -15.93 -6.80 0.76
C LYS A 69 -16.53 -6.58 -0.63
N ASP A 70 -16.13 -7.43 -1.57
CA ASP A 70 -16.49 -7.35 -2.98
C ASP A 70 -16.90 -8.75 -3.49
N PHE A 71 -17.74 -8.81 -4.52
CA PHE A 71 -18.17 -10.05 -5.15
C PHE A 71 -17.75 -10.03 -6.62
N ASP A 72 -16.81 -10.92 -6.96
CA ASP A 72 -16.31 -11.11 -8.32
C ASP A 72 -17.01 -12.27 -8.99
N ILE A 73 -17.31 -12.12 -10.29
CA ILE A 73 -17.98 -13.13 -11.10
C ILE A 73 -17.08 -13.49 -12.29
N ALA A 74 -16.93 -14.78 -12.55
CA ALA A 74 -16.32 -15.31 -13.76
C ALA A 74 -17.36 -15.99 -14.63
N THR A 75 -17.22 -15.85 -15.97
CA THR A 75 -18.19 -16.33 -16.95
C THR A 75 -17.52 -16.70 -18.27
N ASN A 76 -18.15 -17.55 -19.08
CA ASN A 76 -17.76 -17.78 -20.47
C ASN A 76 -18.26 -16.69 -21.44
N ALA A 77 -19.11 -15.75 -20.98
CA ALA A 77 -19.52 -14.61 -21.79
C ALA A 77 -18.34 -13.66 -22.06
N THR A 78 -18.17 -13.22 -23.30
CA THR A 78 -17.18 -12.21 -23.68
C THR A 78 -17.53 -10.81 -23.10
N PRO A 79 -16.57 -9.89 -22.94
CA PRO A 79 -16.87 -8.55 -22.44
C PRO A 79 -17.91 -7.81 -23.28
N GLU A 80 -17.95 -8.05 -24.58
CA GLU A 80 -18.92 -7.48 -25.51
C GLU A 80 -20.33 -8.01 -25.28
N GLU A 81 -20.49 -9.31 -25.04
CA GLU A 81 -21.76 -9.97 -24.69
C GLU A 81 -22.27 -9.50 -23.34
N ILE A 82 -21.38 -9.42 -22.32
CA ILE A 82 -21.73 -8.86 -21.01
C ILE A 82 -22.24 -7.42 -21.17
N ARG A 83 -21.57 -6.59 -21.98
CA ARG A 83 -21.99 -5.21 -22.23
C ARG A 83 -23.34 -5.12 -22.95
N GLN A 84 -23.65 -6.06 -23.84
CA GLN A 84 -24.96 -6.14 -24.49
C GLN A 84 -26.06 -6.56 -23.51
N LEU A 85 -25.73 -7.48 -22.60
CA LEU A 85 -26.67 -8.00 -21.61
C LEU A 85 -27.00 -6.96 -20.52
N PHE A 86 -26.02 -6.12 -20.12
CA PHE A 86 -26.17 -5.16 -19.02
C PHE A 86 -26.02 -3.72 -19.51
N ARG A 87 -27.11 -2.93 -19.48
CA ARG A 87 -27.10 -1.50 -19.89
C ARG A 87 -26.21 -0.62 -19.00
N ASN A 88 -26.02 -1.01 -17.73
CA ASN A 88 -25.20 -0.33 -16.73
C ASN A 88 -23.75 -0.87 -16.66
N CYS A 89 -23.28 -1.53 -17.72
CA CYS A 89 -21.94 -2.09 -17.82
C CYS A 89 -20.94 -1.07 -18.40
N ARG A 90 -19.74 -1.04 -17.82
CA ARG A 90 -18.56 -0.34 -18.36
C ARG A 90 -17.40 -1.32 -18.49
N LEU A 91 -16.78 -1.37 -19.66
CA LEU A 91 -15.57 -2.16 -19.87
C LEU A 91 -14.36 -1.33 -19.43
N ILE A 92 -13.53 -1.91 -18.56
CA ILE A 92 -12.32 -1.30 -18.01
C ILE A 92 -11.12 -2.21 -18.20
N GLY A 93 -9.93 -1.66 -17.94
CA GLY A 93 -8.67 -2.39 -17.99
C GLY A 93 -8.04 -2.45 -19.37
N ARG A 94 -6.70 -2.24 -19.42
CA ARG A 94 -5.89 -2.37 -20.64
C ARG A 94 -5.15 -3.71 -20.69
N ARG A 95 -4.64 -4.14 -19.52
CA ARG A 95 -3.94 -5.43 -19.36
C ARG A 95 -4.95 -6.58 -19.35
N PHE A 96 -6.01 -6.42 -18.56
CA PHE A 96 -7.12 -7.36 -18.42
C PHE A 96 -8.42 -6.61 -18.64
N ARG A 97 -9.26 -7.05 -19.59
CA ARG A 97 -10.58 -6.46 -19.80
C ARG A 97 -11.57 -7.03 -18.80
N LEU A 98 -12.14 -6.15 -17.99
CA LEU A 98 -13.16 -6.46 -17.01
C LEU A 98 -14.46 -5.70 -17.33
N ALA A 99 -15.59 -6.30 -17.03
CA ALA A 99 -16.88 -5.64 -17.10
C ALA A 99 -17.33 -5.23 -15.70
N HIS A 100 -17.40 -3.92 -15.45
CA HIS A 100 -17.97 -3.35 -14.23
C HIS A 100 -19.46 -3.12 -14.43
N ILE A 101 -20.30 -3.84 -13.68
CA ILE A 101 -21.75 -3.65 -13.65
C ILE A 101 -22.10 -2.78 -12.46
N MET A 102 -22.63 -1.59 -12.73
CA MET A 102 -22.79 -0.51 -11.75
C MET A 102 -24.21 -0.48 -11.17
N PHE A 103 -24.32 -0.58 -9.84
CA PHE A 103 -25.56 -0.43 -9.07
C PHE A 103 -25.43 0.77 -8.12
N GLY A 104 -25.47 1.98 -8.67
CA GLY A 104 -25.19 3.20 -7.90
C GLY A 104 -23.72 3.29 -7.46
N ARG A 105 -23.46 3.07 -6.19
CA ARG A 105 -22.09 3.03 -5.63
C ARG A 105 -21.51 1.64 -5.59
N ASP A 106 -22.36 0.63 -5.70
CA ASP A 106 -21.96 -0.78 -5.72
C ASP A 106 -21.56 -1.20 -7.13
N ILE A 107 -20.46 -1.91 -7.28
CA ILE A 107 -19.91 -2.36 -8.57
C ILE A 107 -19.66 -3.86 -8.46
N ILE A 108 -20.24 -4.63 -9.38
CA ILE A 108 -19.96 -6.04 -9.53
C ILE A 108 -18.98 -6.22 -10.68
N GLU A 109 -17.80 -6.76 -10.39
CA GLU A 109 -16.81 -7.09 -11.41
C GLU A 109 -17.15 -8.42 -12.07
N VAL A 110 -17.15 -8.44 -13.40
CA VAL A 110 -17.37 -9.66 -14.19
C VAL A 110 -16.20 -9.85 -15.14
N ALA A 111 -15.51 -10.97 -15.00
CA ALA A 111 -14.40 -11.40 -15.84
C ALA A 111 -14.82 -12.52 -16.77
N THR A 112 -14.37 -12.49 -18.01
CA THR A 112 -14.44 -13.63 -18.93
C THR A 112 -13.35 -14.63 -18.56
N PHE A 113 -13.64 -15.95 -18.59
CA PHE A 113 -12.65 -16.99 -18.38
C PHE A 113 -11.44 -16.80 -19.28
N ARG A 114 -10.26 -16.91 -18.74
CA ARG A 114 -8.99 -16.70 -19.44
C ARG A 114 -8.39 -18.01 -19.87
N GLY A 115 -7.96 -18.07 -21.13
CA GLY A 115 -7.30 -19.22 -21.69
C GLY A 115 -5.76 -19.09 -21.73
N HIS A 116 -5.08 -20.19 -22.04
CA HIS A 116 -3.64 -20.23 -22.20
C HIS A 116 -3.16 -19.49 -23.45
N HIS A 117 -1.93 -18.99 -23.40
CA HIS A 117 -1.27 -18.36 -24.54
C HIS A 117 -0.83 -19.42 -25.55
N GLN A 118 -1.59 -19.55 -26.64
CA GLN A 118 -1.11 -20.31 -27.80
C GLN A 118 -0.27 -19.40 -28.71
N GLU A 119 0.75 -19.95 -29.38
CA GLU A 119 1.63 -19.18 -30.27
C GLU A 119 0.90 -18.36 -31.34
N GLN A 120 -0.31 -18.79 -31.71
CA GLN A 120 -1.15 -18.11 -32.70
C GLN A 120 -1.79 -16.81 -32.17
N ASN A 121 -1.76 -16.56 -30.86
CA ASN A 121 -2.43 -15.42 -30.21
C ASN A 121 -1.46 -14.30 -29.78
N LYS A 122 -0.28 -14.18 -30.41
CA LYS A 122 0.78 -13.19 -30.06
C LYS A 122 0.31 -11.70 -30.03
N GLN A 123 -0.81 -11.38 -30.70
CA GLN A 123 -1.36 -10.02 -30.66
C GLN A 123 -2.23 -9.73 -29.42
N LEU A 124 -2.75 -10.77 -28.78
CA LEU A 124 -3.63 -10.66 -27.60
C LEU A 124 -2.87 -10.76 -26.27
N ALA A 125 -1.68 -11.38 -26.32
CA ALA A 125 -0.77 -11.49 -25.18
C ALA A 125 0.59 -10.86 -25.53
N VAL A 126 1.16 -10.07 -24.61
CA VAL A 126 2.47 -9.43 -24.76
C VAL A 126 3.25 -9.65 -23.46
N GLN A 127 4.47 -10.18 -23.60
CA GLN A 127 5.42 -10.32 -22.50
C GLN A 127 6.60 -9.36 -22.69
N SER A 128 7.22 -8.93 -21.58
CA SER A 128 8.49 -8.21 -21.58
C SER A 128 9.64 -9.19 -21.82
N GLU A 129 10.85 -8.67 -22.11
CA GLU A 129 12.06 -9.48 -22.25
C GLU A 129 12.39 -10.31 -20.98
N ALA A 130 11.94 -9.84 -19.81
CA ALA A 130 12.08 -10.54 -18.53
C ALA A 130 10.95 -11.54 -18.21
N GLY A 131 10.03 -11.80 -19.16
CA GLY A 131 8.91 -12.74 -18.99
C GLY A 131 7.64 -12.15 -18.40
N MET A 132 7.61 -10.86 -18.00
CA MET A 132 6.45 -10.21 -17.38
C MET A 132 5.30 -10.04 -18.38
N LEU A 133 4.08 -10.44 -18.00
CA LEU A 133 2.87 -10.29 -18.80
C LEU A 133 2.42 -8.83 -18.85
N LEU A 134 2.47 -8.22 -20.02
CA LEU A 134 2.07 -6.83 -20.28
C LEU A 134 0.61 -6.71 -20.76
N ARG A 135 0.11 -7.71 -21.49
CA ARG A 135 -1.26 -7.81 -22.00
C ARG A 135 -1.71 -9.25 -22.00
N ASP A 136 -2.95 -9.51 -21.58
CA ASP A 136 -3.50 -10.83 -21.42
C ASP A 136 -5.03 -10.83 -21.57
N ASN A 137 -5.52 -10.88 -22.81
CA ASN A 137 -6.94 -10.93 -23.15
C ASN A 137 -7.26 -12.17 -24.00
N VAL A 138 -6.62 -13.30 -23.67
CA VAL A 138 -6.95 -14.60 -24.26
C VAL A 138 -8.06 -15.22 -23.43
N TYR A 139 -9.17 -15.61 -24.07
CA TYR A 139 -10.31 -16.22 -23.42
C TYR A 139 -10.28 -17.73 -23.60
N GLY A 140 -10.78 -18.46 -22.60
CA GLY A 140 -10.72 -19.91 -22.54
C GLY A 140 -11.83 -20.56 -21.73
N THR A 141 -11.54 -21.72 -21.20
CA THR A 141 -12.44 -22.52 -20.37
C THR A 141 -12.26 -22.19 -18.89
N ILE A 142 -13.14 -22.71 -18.03
CA ILE A 142 -13.09 -22.46 -16.57
C ILE A 142 -11.85 -23.08 -15.92
N ASP A 143 -11.42 -24.26 -16.38
CA ASP A 143 -10.21 -24.94 -15.94
C ASP A 143 -8.95 -24.15 -16.30
N GLU A 144 -8.86 -23.65 -17.54
CA GLU A 144 -7.78 -22.75 -17.95
C GLU A 144 -7.75 -21.46 -17.13
N ASP A 145 -8.92 -20.88 -16.79
CA ASP A 145 -9.00 -19.70 -15.92
C ASP A 145 -8.51 -20.01 -14.50
N ALA A 146 -8.83 -21.20 -13.97
CA ALA A 146 -8.38 -21.63 -12.65
C ALA A 146 -6.85 -21.80 -12.59
N GLU A 147 -6.25 -22.44 -13.58
CA GLU A 147 -4.80 -22.64 -13.67
C GLU A 147 -4.02 -21.32 -13.73
N ARG A 148 -4.64 -20.26 -14.25
CA ARG A 148 -4.01 -18.94 -14.42
C ARG A 148 -4.18 -18.01 -13.23
N ARG A 149 -5.02 -18.37 -12.25
CA ARG A 149 -5.16 -17.59 -11.01
C ARG A 149 -3.87 -17.62 -10.20
N ASP A 150 -3.79 -16.76 -9.21
CA ASP A 150 -2.59 -16.64 -8.38
C ASP A 150 -2.50 -17.77 -7.35
N PHE A 151 -3.43 -17.82 -6.40
CA PHE A 151 -3.38 -18.74 -5.27
C PHE A 151 -4.58 -19.68 -5.27
N THR A 152 -4.38 -20.91 -4.81
CA THR A 152 -5.40 -21.97 -4.71
C THR A 152 -6.65 -21.49 -3.99
N ILE A 153 -6.48 -20.83 -2.84
CA ILE A 153 -7.57 -20.29 -2.02
C ILE A 153 -8.41 -19.20 -2.72
N ASN A 154 -7.96 -18.68 -3.86
CA ASN A 154 -8.68 -17.71 -4.69
C ASN A 154 -9.16 -18.31 -6.03
N ALA A 155 -8.99 -19.63 -6.23
CA ALA A 155 -9.34 -20.32 -7.47
C ALA A 155 -10.54 -21.26 -7.31
N MET A 156 -11.42 -20.99 -6.37
CA MET A 156 -12.66 -21.70 -6.14
C MET A 156 -13.83 -20.97 -6.80
N TYR A 157 -14.74 -21.74 -7.46
CA TYR A 157 -15.85 -21.22 -8.25
C TYR A 157 -17.18 -21.74 -7.66
N TYR A 158 -17.94 -20.83 -7.05
CA TYR A 158 -19.25 -21.16 -6.49
C TYR A 158 -20.34 -21.05 -7.55
N ASN A 159 -21.01 -22.16 -7.83
CA ASN A 159 -22.11 -22.26 -8.80
C ASN A 159 -23.46 -21.97 -8.14
N ILE A 160 -24.15 -20.94 -8.63
CA ILE A 160 -25.47 -20.57 -8.09
C ILE A 160 -26.58 -21.49 -8.56
N ALA A 161 -26.38 -22.33 -9.58
CA ALA A 161 -27.42 -23.21 -10.13
C ALA A 161 -27.70 -24.44 -9.24
N ASP A 162 -26.63 -25.04 -8.73
CA ASP A 162 -26.67 -26.24 -7.88
C ASP A 162 -26.05 -26.05 -6.49
N TYR A 163 -25.49 -24.83 -6.27
CA TYR A 163 -24.83 -24.43 -5.03
C TYR A 163 -23.56 -25.25 -4.72
N SER A 164 -22.92 -25.82 -5.72
CA SER A 164 -21.63 -26.50 -5.58
C SER A 164 -20.46 -25.53 -5.66
N ILE A 165 -19.30 -25.96 -5.16
CA ILE A 165 -18.02 -25.28 -5.37
C ILE A 165 -17.19 -26.15 -6.30
N HIS A 166 -16.70 -25.57 -7.39
CA HIS A 166 -15.77 -26.20 -8.30
C HIS A 166 -14.36 -25.77 -7.90
N ASP A 167 -13.58 -26.70 -7.37
CA ASP A 167 -12.20 -26.50 -6.97
C ASP A 167 -11.27 -27.27 -7.92
N TYR A 168 -10.51 -26.53 -8.72
CA TYR A 168 -9.57 -27.09 -9.68
C TYR A 168 -8.13 -27.15 -9.14
N ALA A 169 -7.83 -26.42 -8.05
CA ALA A 169 -6.46 -26.18 -7.61
C ALA A 169 -6.15 -26.69 -6.20
N GLY A 170 -7.11 -27.35 -5.52
CA GLY A 170 -6.95 -27.78 -4.12
C GLY A 170 -7.15 -26.67 -3.10
N GLY A 171 -7.90 -25.62 -3.47
CA GLY A 171 -8.11 -24.46 -2.61
C GLY A 171 -8.90 -24.77 -1.34
N MET A 172 -9.76 -25.79 -1.36
CA MET A 172 -10.50 -26.25 -0.17
C MET A 172 -9.57 -26.85 0.88
N GLU A 173 -8.61 -27.69 0.45
CA GLU A 173 -7.62 -28.32 1.32
C GLU A 173 -6.68 -27.24 1.92
N ASP A 174 -6.13 -26.37 1.07
CA ASP A 174 -5.25 -25.30 1.53
C ASP A 174 -5.97 -24.31 2.47
N LEU A 175 -7.29 -24.14 2.32
CA LEU A 175 -8.09 -23.32 3.23
C LEU A 175 -8.24 -23.97 4.62
N GLU A 176 -8.44 -25.30 4.67
CA GLU A 176 -8.48 -26.08 5.92
C GLU A 176 -7.11 -26.11 6.61
N ASP A 177 -6.03 -26.26 5.83
CA ASP A 177 -4.65 -26.29 6.30
C ASP A 177 -4.07 -24.90 6.59
N ARG A 178 -4.83 -23.83 6.30
CA ARG A 178 -4.41 -22.44 6.46
C ARG A 178 -3.15 -22.10 5.68
N LEU A 179 -3.06 -22.49 4.42
CA LEU A 179 -1.92 -22.31 3.55
C LEU A 179 -2.21 -21.33 2.40
N VAL A 180 -1.22 -20.49 2.11
CA VAL A 180 -1.17 -19.66 0.91
C VAL A 180 -0.27 -20.35 -0.09
N ARG A 181 -0.85 -21.08 -1.05
CA ARG A 181 -0.16 -21.82 -2.10
C ARG A 181 -0.35 -21.17 -3.45
N LEU A 182 0.74 -20.93 -4.18
CA LEU A 182 0.73 -20.42 -5.55
C LEU A 182 0.37 -21.55 -6.53
N ILE A 183 -0.50 -21.27 -7.50
CA ILE A 183 -0.89 -22.24 -8.53
C ILE A 183 0.21 -22.34 -9.59
N GLY A 184 0.68 -23.55 -9.89
CA GLY A 184 1.74 -23.81 -10.85
C GLY A 184 3.14 -23.68 -10.25
N ASP A 185 4.17 -23.64 -11.12
CA ASP A 185 5.56 -23.51 -10.68
C ASP A 185 5.86 -22.11 -10.12
N PRO A 186 6.20 -21.98 -8.82
CA PRO A 186 6.34 -20.67 -8.17
C PRO A 186 7.38 -19.76 -8.82
N GLU A 187 8.54 -20.29 -9.25
CA GLU A 187 9.56 -19.47 -9.89
C GLU A 187 9.06 -18.86 -11.21
N THR A 188 8.45 -19.67 -12.06
CA THR A 188 7.84 -19.22 -13.32
C THR A 188 6.76 -18.18 -13.06
N ARG A 189 5.88 -18.42 -12.09
CA ARG A 189 4.74 -17.55 -11.77
C ARG A 189 5.17 -16.20 -11.19
N TYR A 190 6.23 -16.16 -10.40
CA TYR A 190 6.79 -14.91 -9.89
C TYR A 190 7.50 -14.11 -10.97
N ARG A 191 8.17 -14.77 -11.93
CA ARG A 191 8.75 -14.09 -13.09
C ARG A 191 7.69 -13.49 -14.02
N GLU A 192 6.57 -14.17 -14.21
CA GLU A 192 5.42 -13.63 -14.96
C GLU A 192 4.83 -12.37 -14.31
N ASP A 193 4.71 -12.37 -13.00
CA ASP A 193 4.17 -11.26 -12.22
C ASP A 193 4.78 -11.19 -10.82
N PRO A 194 5.86 -10.42 -10.64
CA PRO A 194 6.55 -10.29 -9.36
C PRO A 194 5.66 -9.78 -8.21
N VAL A 195 4.55 -9.09 -8.52
CA VAL A 195 3.59 -8.62 -7.51
C VAL A 195 2.91 -9.79 -6.79
N ARG A 196 2.93 -11.01 -7.35
CA ARG A 196 2.43 -12.19 -6.65
C ARG A 196 3.18 -12.47 -5.34
N MET A 197 4.49 -12.16 -5.26
CA MET A 197 5.25 -12.23 -3.99
C MET A 197 4.65 -11.31 -2.92
N LEU A 198 4.34 -10.07 -3.27
CA LEU A 198 3.66 -9.13 -2.37
C LEU A 198 2.26 -9.61 -1.97
N ARG A 199 1.55 -10.24 -2.90
CA ARG A 199 0.22 -10.80 -2.65
C ARG A 199 0.26 -12.01 -1.73
N ALA A 200 1.29 -12.86 -1.83
CA ALA A 200 1.53 -13.99 -0.92
C ALA A 200 1.65 -13.48 0.52
N ILE A 201 2.55 -12.52 0.76
CA ILE A 201 2.70 -11.86 2.07
C ILE A 201 1.36 -11.27 2.57
N ARG A 202 0.65 -10.54 1.70
CA ARG A 202 -0.61 -9.91 2.07
C ARG A 202 -1.69 -10.91 2.48
N PHE A 203 -1.78 -12.04 1.78
CA PHE A 203 -2.77 -13.08 2.14
C PHE A 203 -2.35 -13.83 3.39
N ALA A 204 -1.08 -14.15 3.55
CA ALA A 204 -0.56 -14.78 4.75
C ALA A 204 -0.92 -13.96 6.00
N VAL A 205 -0.56 -12.67 6.01
CA VAL A 205 -0.86 -11.79 7.14
C VAL A 205 -2.36 -11.55 7.33
N LYS A 206 -3.09 -11.20 6.25
CA LYS A 206 -4.53 -10.88 6.36
C LYS A 206 -5.37 -12.04 6.86
N LEU A 207 -5.02 -13.27 6.49
CA LEU A 207 -5.79 -14.48 6.81
C LEU A 207 -5.22 -15.22 8.03
N ASP A 208 -4.07 -14.80 8.52
CA ASP A 208 -3.28 -15.52 9.54
C ASP A 208 -2.99 -16.95 9.07
N PHE A 209 -2.43 -17.05 7.84
CA PHE A 209 -2.08 -18.29 7.15
C PHE A 209 -0.57 -18.34 6.91
N ASP A 210 -0.02 -19.55 6.87
CA ASP A 210 1.36 -19.77 6.47
C ASP A 210 1.51 -19.74 4.94
N ILE A 211 2.68 -19.29 4.45
CA ILE A 211 3.03 -19.44 3.04
C ILE A 211 3.59 -20.85 2.85
N GLU A 212 3.02 -21.62 1.95
CA GLU A 212 3.47 -22.97 1.65
C GLU A 212 4.94 -22.97 1.21
N GLU A 213 5.70 -24.00 1.60
CA GLU A 213 7.17 -24.05 1.53
C GLU A 213 7.71 -23.81 0.10
N ASP A 214 7.18 -24.52 -0.92
CA ASP A 214 7.62 -24.35 -2.31
C ASP A 214 7.24 -22.96 -2.86
N THR A 215 6.14 -22.39 -2.38
CA THR A 215 5.71 -21.02 -2.70
C THR A 215 6.61 -19.97 -2.06
N ALA A 216 7.08 -20.20 -0.84
CA ALA A 216 7.94 -19.29 -0.11
C ALA A 216 9.40 -19.31 -0.59
N ALA A 217 9.92 -20.50 -0.90
CA ALA A 217 11.35 -20.72 -1.18
C ALA A 217 11.97 -19.77 -2.22
N PRO A 218 11.37 -19.46 -3.37
CA PRO A 218 11.99 -18.59 -4.37
C PRO A 218 11.79 -17.09 -4.11
N ILE A 219 11.04 -16.66 -3.07
CA ILE A 219 10.66 -15.25 -2.89
C ILE A 219 11.88 -14.35 -2.70
N GLU A 220 12.80 -14.71 -1.81
CA GLU A 220 13.97 -13.87 -1.50
C GLU A 220 14.87 -13.69 -2.72
N ASP A 221 15.15 -14.77 -3.46
CA ASP A 221 15.99 -14.75 -4.66
C ASP A 221 15.36 -13.93 -5.80
N LEU A 222 14.03 -13.94 -5.90
CA LEU A 222 13.28 -13.23 -6.95
C LEU A 222 12.80 -11.84 -6.52
N ALA A 223 12.95 -11.46 -5.27
CA ALA A 223 12.58 -10.14 -4.75
C ALA A 223 13.11 -8.96 -5.60
N PRO A 224 14.35 -9.00 -6.16
CA PRO A 224 14.84 -7.93 -7.04
C PRO A 224 13.98 -7.65 -8.27
N LEU A 225 13.16 -8.61 -8.74
CA LEU A 225 12.24 -8.40 -9.86
C LEU A 225 11.16 -7.35 -9.60
N LEU A 226 10.91 -7.02 -8.32
CA LEU A 226 9.99 -5.93 -7.97
C LEU A 226 10.44 -4.58 -8.53
N ARG A 227 11.72 -4.38 -8.78
CA ARG A 227 12.26 -3.14 -9.35
C ARG A 227 11.78 -2.89 -10.79
N ASP A 228 11.40 -3.95 -11.50
CA ASP A 228 10.89 -3.90 -12.88
C ASP A 228 9.37 -3.67 -12.95
N VAL A 229 8.69 -3.73 -11.80
CA VAL A 229 7.24 -3.47 -11.72
C VAL A 229 6.98 -1.97 -11.84
N PRO A 230 5.97 -1.54 -12.64
CA PRO A 230 5.61 -0.13 -12.71
C PRO A 230 5.35 0.49 -11.35
N ALA A 231 6.03 1.60 -11.03
CA ALA A 231 5.97 2.27 -9.74
C ALA A 231 4.54 2.65 -9.28
N ALA A 232 3.64 2.96 -10.22
CA ALA A 232 2.23 3.22 -9.90
C ALA A 232 1.52 1.97 -9.37
N ARG A 233 1.83 0.79 -9.90
CA ARG A 233 1.28 -0.47 -9.43
C ARG A 233 1.82 -0.83 -8.04
N LEU A 234 3.12 -0.65 -7.81
CA LEU A 234 3.72 -0.84 -6.49
C LEU A 234 3.09 0.09 -5.45
N TYR A 235 2.84 1.35 -5.80
CA TYR A 235 2.15 2.29 -4.91
C TYR A 235 0.76 1.79 -4.48
N GLU A 236 -0.04 1.30 -5.43
CA GLU A 236 -1.38 0.77 -5.16
C GLU A 236 -1.32 -0.49 -4.25
N GLU A 237 -0.39 -1.41 -4.52
CA GLU A 237 -0.21 -2.59 -3.68
C GLU A 237 0.29 -2.23 -2.27
N MET A 238 1.25 -1.30 -2.15
CA MET A 238 1.73 -0.85 -0.84
C MET A 238 0.61 -0.22 0.01
N LEU A 239 -0.29 0.54 -0.59
CA LEU A 239 -1.45 1.06 0.15
C LEU A 239 -2.38 -0.06 0.65
N LYS A 240 -2.60 -1.11 -0.17
CA LYS A 240 -3.41 -2.27 0.23
C LYS A 240 -2.75 -3.10 1.33
N MET A 241 -1.42 -3.09 1.39
CA MET A 241 -0.64 -3.84 2.37
C MET A 241 -0.48 -3.07 3.68
N LEU A 242 0.05 -1.83 3.61
CA LEU A 242 0.42 -1.04 4.79
C LEU A 242 -0.77 -0.26 5.40
N GLN A 243 -1.95 -0.29 4.79
CA GLN A 243 -3.17 0.36 5.28
C GLN A 243 -4.35 -0.62 5.32
N SER A 244 -4.07 -1.87 5.70
CA SER A 244 -5.06 -2.96 5.81
C SER A 244 -5.59 -3.16 7.24
N GLY A 245 -4.93 -2.60 8.24
CA GLY A 245 -5.12 -2.93 9.66
C GLY A 245 -4.13 -3.99 10.16
N HIS A 246 -3.20 -4.41 9.30
CA HIS A 246 -2.12 -5.35 9.58
C HIS A 246 -0.80 -4.87 8.96
N GLY A 247 -0.61 -3.55 8.88
CA GLY A 247 0.52 -2.93 8.18
C GLY A 247 1.86 -3.22 8.84
N LEU A 248 1.90 -3.25 10.17
CA LEU A 248 3.10 -3.54 10.94
C LEU A 248 3.58 -4.98 10.71
N GLU A 249 2.69 -5.95 10.86
CA GLU A 249 3.01 -7.36 10.63
C GLU A 249 3.39 -7.62 9.17
N THR A 250 2.68 -6.99 8.23
CA THR A 250 3.00 -7.03 6.81
C THR A 250 4.41 -6.50 6.52
N TYR A 251 4.81 -5.40 7.17
CA TYR A 251 6.16 -4.84 7.05
C TYR A 251 7.23 -5.83 7.53
N HIS A 252 7.04 -6.43 8.71
CA HIS A 252 8.01 -7.38 9.25
C HIS A 252 8.17 -8.59 8.33
N LEU A 253 7.06 -9.20 7.89
CA LEU A 253 7.13 -10.34 6.98
C LEU A 253 7.74 -9.96 5.60
N MET A 254 7.42 -8.78 5.05
CA MET A 254 8.07 -8.28 3.83
C MET A 254 9.57 -8.09 4.01
N ARG A 255 10.01 -7.69 5.19
CA ARG A 255 11.42 -7.47 5.49
C ARG A 255 12.20 -8.77 5.56
N GLU A 256 11.63 -9.82 6.18
CA GLU A 256 12.21 -11.16 6.25
C GLU A 256 12.51 -11.72 4.85
N TYR A 257 11.57 -11.55 3.91
CA TYR A 257 11.73 -11.97 2.51
C TYR A 257 12.45 -10.94 1.63
N ASN A 258 13.11 -9.92 2.18
CA ASN A 258 13.82 -8.87 1.44
C ASN A 258 12.94 -8.08 0.43
N LEU A 259 11.63 -8.20 0.49
CA LEU A 259 10.70 -7.53 -0.42
C LEU A 259 10.58 -6.03 -0.11
N PHE A 260 10.51 -5.66 1.18
CA PHE A 260 10.40 -4.25 1.59
C PHE A 260 11.60 -3.43 1.12
N GLN A 261 12.79 -4.00 1.20
CA GLN A 261 14.04 -3.38 0.77
C GLN A 261 14.07 -3.11 -0.74
N GLN A 262 13.43 -3.97 -1.54
CA GLN A 262 13.35 -3.77 -2.99
C GLN A 262 12.36 -2.67 -3.38
N VAL A 263 11.25 -2.55 -2.65
CA VAL A 263 10.23 -1.53 -2.91
C VAL A 263 10.66 -0.15 -2.38
N PHE A 264 11.33 -0.13 -1.22
CA PHE A 264 11.74 1.08 -0.51
C PHE A 264 13.27 1.18 -0.31
N PRO A 265 14.09 1.16 -1.36
CA PRO A 265 15.54 1.15 -1.23
C PRO A 265 16.09 2.39 -0.50
N THR A 266 15.38 3.51 -0.55
CA THR A 266 15.78 4.77 0.11
C THR A 266 15.84 4.63 1.63
N ILE A 267 14.87 3.98 2.26
CA ILE A 267 14.88 3.75 3.71
C ILE A 267 15.70 2.51 4.07
N ALA A 268 15.74 1.50 3.21
CA ALA A 268 16.46 0.25 3.47
C ALA A 268 17.96 0.43 3.75
N ARG A 269 18.56 1.51 3.23
CA ARG A 269 19.96 1.90 3.54
C ARG A 269 20.20 2.27 5.00
N HIS A 270 19.14 2.50 5.77
CA HIS A 270 19.19 2.87 7.19
C HIS A 270 18.77 1.73 8.10
N PHE A 271 18.54 0.54 7.54
CA PHE A 271 18.22 -0.65 8.32
C PHE A 271 19.47 -1.24 8.96
N THR A 272 19.29 -1.82 10.14
CA THR A 272 20.32 -2.53 10.89
C THR A 272 19.95 -4.01 11.04
N GLU A 273 20.94 -4.87 11.29
CA GLU A 273 20.68 -6.31 11.47
C GLU A 273 19.83 -6.59 12.73
N ASP A 274 19.98 -5.76 13.75
CA ASP A 274 19.30 -5.88 15.06
C ASP A 274 18.01 -5.04 15.16
N TYR A 275 17.53 -4.47 14.04
CA TYR A 275 16.32 -3.64 14.00
C TYR A 275 16.35 -2.42 14.95
N SER A 276 17.51 -1.87 15.24
CA SER A 276 17.71 -0.83 16.26
C SER A 276 17.77 0.59 15.72
N SER A 277 17.70 0.81 14.40
CA SER A 277 17.81 2.15 13.83
C SER A 277 16.57 3.00 14.14
N GLN A 278 16.76 4.32 14.25
CA GLN A 278 15.64 5.26 14.41
C GLN A 278 14.64 5.19 13.25
N ALA A 279 15.10 4.84 12.04
CA ALA A 279 14.24 4.68 10.88
C ALA A 279 13.29 3.49 11.04
N GLU A 280 13.77 2.38 11.62
CA GLU A 280 12.99 1.18 11.90
C GLU A 280 12.01 1.40 13.04
N HIS A 281 12.44 2.01 14.15
CA HIS A 281 11.54 2.35 15.24
C HIS A 281 10.40 3.29 14.77
N MET A 282 10.69 4.23 13.88
CA MET A 282 9.65 5.11 13.30
C MET A 282 8.70 4.33 12.39
N LEU A 283 9.20 3.34 11.64
CA LEU A 283 8.37 2.46 10.83
C LEU A 283 7.38 1.69 11.70
N ASP A 284 7.87 1.05 12.77
CA ASP A 284 7.03 0.31 13.70
C ASP A 284 5.94 1.21 14.30
N LEU A 285 6.32 2.38 14.83
CA LEU A 285 5.36 3.32 15.42
C LEU A 285 4.31 3.82 14.45
N VAL A 286 4.69 4.19 13.23
CA VAL A 286 3.72 4.76 12.28
C VAL A 286 2.80 3.68 11.70
N LEU A 287 3.28 2.44 11.54
CA LEU A 287 2.45 1.35 11.06
C LEU A 287 1.50 0.86 12.15
N ASP A 288 1.97 0.67 13.38
CA ASP A 288 1.13 0.35 14.54
C ASP A 288 0.02 1.40 14.75
N SER A 289 0.40 2.69 14.76
CA SER A 289 -0.58 3.79 14.84
C SER A 289 -1.57 3.81 13.68
N THR A 290 -1.14 3.40 12.48
CA THR A 290 -2.00 3.31 11.30
C THR A 290 -3.00 2.18 11.47
N ASP A 291 -2.57 1.01 11.92
CA ASP A 291 -3.40 -0.17 12.15
C ASP A 291 -4.45 0.09 13.24
N LEU A 292 -4.05 0.65 14.39
CA LEU A 292 -4.98 1.08 15.45
C LEU A 292 -6.03 2.07 14.95
N ARG A 293 -5.65 3.02 14.09
CA ARG A 293 -6.63 3.97 13.52
C ARG A 293 -7.62 3.31 12.57
N ILE A 294 -7.21 2.28 11.84
CA ILE A 294 -8.08 1.50 10.95
C ILE A 294 -9.07 0.69 11.79
N GLU A 295 -8.61 0.03 12.83
CA GLU A 295 -9.44 -0.73 13.77
C GLU A 295 -10.52 0.16 14.41
N GLU A 296 -10.15 1.38 14.82
CA GLU A 296 -11.08 2.38 15.35
C GLU A 296 -11.99 3.04 14.29
N GLY A 297 -11.92 2.65 13.03
CA GLY A 297 -12.69 3.24 11.92
C GLY A 297 -12.32 4.69 11.60
N LYS A 298 -11.14 5.16 12.03
CA LYS A 298 -10.66 6.52 11.79
C LYS A 298 -10.08 6.65 10.38
N ARG A 299 -10.15 7.89 9.86
CA ARG A 299 -9.52 8.18 8.56
C ARG A 299 -8.00 8.17 8.68
N ILE A 300 -7.36 7.51 7.73
CA ILE A 300 -5.92 7.50 7.53
C ILE A 300 -5.53 8.36 6.33
N ASN A 301 -4.29 8.87 6.36
CA ASN A 301 -3.73 9.66 5.26
C ASN A 301 -2.38 9.07 4.85
N PRO A 302 -2.27 8.50 3.64
CA PRO A 302 -1.00 7.93 3.16
C PRO A 302 0.18 8.89 3.25
N ALA A 303 -0.07 10.19 3.07
CA ALA A 303 1.00 11.19 3.13
C ALA A 303 1.63 11.32 4.53
N PHE A 304 0.87 11.07 5.61
CA PHE A 304 1.41 11.06 6.96
C PHE A 304 2.34 9.86 7.18
N MET A 305 1.86 8.67 6.81
CA MET A 305 2.65 7.44 6.89
C MET A 305 3.98 7.58 6.13
N PHE A 306 3.94 8.00 4.86
CA PHE A 306 5.16 8.19 4.08
C PHE A 306 6.04 9.33 4.59
N ALA A 307 5.48 10.38 5.19
CA ALA A 307 6.28 11.45 5.81
C ALA A 307 7.09 10.89 7.00
N ALA A 308 6.51 10.01 7.81
CA ALA A 308 7.19 9.36 8.90
C ALA A 308 8.28 8.38 8.40
N ILE A 309 7.93 7.50 7.45
CA ILE A 309 8.85 6.52 6.86
C ILE A 309 10.12 7.18 6.30
N PHE A 310 10.00 8.30 5.59
CA PHE A 310 11.15 8.94 4.93
C PHE A 310 11.77 10.09 5.71
N TRP A 311 11.41 10.29 6.98
CA TRP A 311 11.99 11.37 7.80
C TRP A 311 13.48 11.18 8.05
N TYR A 312 13.89 10.04 8.58
CA TYR A 312 15.30 9.81 8.91
C TYR A 312 16.21 9.74 7.68
N PRO A 313 15.83 9.08 6.57
CA PRO A 313 16.56 9.22 5.30
C PRO A 313 16.75 10.67 4.86
N MET A 314 15.72 11.50 5.01
CA MET A 314 15.77 12.92 4.64
C MET A 314 16.68 13.73 5.58
N VAL A 315 16.56 13.53 6.90
CA VAL A 315 17.41 14.22 7.89
C VAL A 315 18.88 13.85 7.71
N LYS A 316 19.18 12.56 7.52
CA LYS A 316 20.54 12.08 7.29
C LYS A 316 21.17 12.72 6.06
N LEU A 317 20.43 12.78 4.96
CA LEU A 317 20.87 13.47 3.76
C LEU A 317 21.07 14.98 3.99
N ALA A 318 20.20 15.62 4.80
CA ALA A 318 20.36 17.02 5.14
C ALA A 318 21.64 17.28 5.96
N GLU A 319 21.97 16.42 6.91
CA GLU A 319 23.21 16.48 7.69
C GLU A 319 24.45 16.37 6.79
N GLU A 320 24.47 15.41 5.86
CA GLU A 320 25.54 15.25 4.87
C GLU A 320 25.70 16.48 3.98
N MET A 321 24.59 17.16 3.62
CA MET A 321 24.61 18.39 2.85
C MET A 321 25.12 19.59 3.65
N MET A 322 24.84 19.66 4.94
CA MET A 322 25.38 20.69 5.81
C MET A 322 26.92 20.60 5.87
N GLU A 323 27.43 19.37 6.02
CA GLU A 323 28.87 19.12 6.08
C GLU A 323 29.58 19.40 4.74
N SER A 324 28.99 18.94 3.63
CA SER A 324 29.64 19.00 2.31
C SER A 324 29.47 20.35 1.60
N HIS A 325 28.33 21.05 1.80
CA HIS A 325 28.00 22.29 1.06
C HIS A 325 27.89 23.52 1.95
N ASN A 326 28.20 23.39 3.26
CA ASN A 326 28.12 24.49 4.24
C ASN A 326 26.73 25.18 4.27
N LEU A 327 25.68 24.41 4.08
CA LEU A 327 24.29 24.86 4.14
C LEU A 327 23.86 25.03 5.60
N ASN A 328 22.99 25.98 5.89
CA ASN A 328 22.26 25.95 7.16
C ASN A 328 21.21 24.84 7.18
N PHE A 329 20.83 24.42 8.38
CA PHE A 329 19.91 23.26 8.55
C PHE A 329 18.58 23.40 7.79
N TYR A 330 18.00 24.61 7.74
CA TYR A 330 16.74 24.83 7.04
C TYR A 330 16.89 24.59 5.52
N ASP A 331 17.91 25.19 4.90
CA ASP A 331 18.15 25.05 3.45
C ASP A 331 18.54 23.60 3.10
N ALA A 332 19.35 22.96 3.95
CA ALA A 332 19.72 21.55 3.80
C ALA A 332 18.49 20.62 3.81
N VAL A 333 17.58 20.80 4.77
CA VAL A 333 16.32 20.03 4.84
C VAL A 333 15.42 20.28 3.62
N MET A 334 15.36 21.53 3.14
CA MET A 334 14.57 21.85 1.95
C MET A 334 15.12 21.15 0.69
N GLU A 335 16.43 21.13 0.53
CA GLU A 335 17.09 20.46 -0.60
C GLU A 335 17.02 18.94 -0.48
N ALA A 336 17.33 18.38 0.70
CA ALA A 336 17.23 16.96 0.98
C ALA A 336 15.80 16.43 0.78
N SER A 337 14.77 17.18 1.21
CA SER A 337 13.37 16.84 0.98
C SER A 337 13.06 16.65 -0.50
N ASN A 338 13.58 17.51 -1.37
CA ASN A 338 13.35 17.39 -2.81
C ASN A 338 14.05 16.14 -3.36
N LYS A 339 15.32 15.91 -3.00
CA LYS A 339 16.10 14.77 -3.50
C LYS A 339 15.50 13.43 -3.05
N ILE A 340 15.11 13.30 -1.78
CA ILE A 340 14.46 12.09 -1.26
C ILE A 340 13.13 11.83 -1.98
N LEU A 341 12.29 12.85 -2.16
CA LEU A 341 11.02 12.66 -2.85
C LEU A 341 11.20 12.33 -4.34
N ASP A 342 12.18 12.91 -5.01
CA ASP A 342 12.50 12.60 -6.40
C ASP A 342 13.04 11.17 -6.56
N GLU A 343 13.75 10.64 -5.57
CA GLU A 343 14.20 9.25 -5.52
C GLU A 343 13.03 8.29 -5.26
N VAL A 344 12.26 8.54 -4.22
CA VAL A 344 11.14 7.68 -3.80
C VAL A 344 10.07 7.56 -4.88
N VAL A 345 9.74 8.65 -5.58
CA VAL A 345 8.72 8.63 -6.66
C VAL A 345 9.14 7.75 -7.84
N LYS A 346 10.45 7.46 -8.02
CA LYS A 346 10.91 6.51 -9.04
C LYS A 346 10.62 5.05 -8.65
N SER A 347 10.71 4.72 -7.35
CA SER A 347 10.41 3.36 -6.85
C SER A 347 8.90 3.14 -6.69
N ILE A 348 8.21 4.10 -6.06
CA ILE A 348 6.76 4.09 -5.87
C ILE A 348 6.18 5.44 -6.30
N ALA A 349 5.25 5.46 -7.22
CA ALA A 349 4.69 6.69 -7.80
C ALA A 349 3.75 7.42 -6.83
N ILE A 350 4.27 7.94 -5.72
CA ILE A 350 3.50 8.71 -4.74
C ILE A 350 2.89 9.95 -5.43
N PRO A 351 1.55 10.14 -5.40
CA PRO A 351 0.91 11.29 -6.03
C PRO A 351 1.39 12.63 -5.48
N ARG A 352 1.50 13.65 -6.34
CA ARG A 352 1.96 15.00 -5.96
C ARG A 352 1.24 15.61 -4.76
N ARG A 353 -0.08 15.34 -4.63
CA ARG A 353 -0.86 15.80 -3.47
C ARG A 353 -0.31 15.26 -2.14
N HIS A 354 0.20 14.03 -2.14
CA HIS A 354 0.77 13.40 -0.95
C HIS A 354 2.19 13.91 -0.68
N THR A 355 3.04 14.01 -1.71
CA THR A 355 4.40 14.57 -1.54
C THR A 355 4.38 16.03 -1.09
N ALA A 356 3.40 16.83 -1.52
CA ALA A 356 3.18 18.18 -1.01
C ALA A 356 2.85 18.18 0.50
N THR A 357 1.94 17.30 0.93
CA THR A 357 1.60 17.16 2.35
C THR A 357 2.78 16.65 3.19
N MET A 358 3.57 15.71 2.67
CA MET A 358 4.81 15.26 3.34
C MET A 358 5.77 16.43 3.61
N ARG A 359 6.00 17.29 2.60
CA ARG A 359 6.83 18.50 2.76
C ARG A 359 6.29 19.45 3.83
N GLU A 360 4.97 19.67 3.86
CA GLU A 360 4.33 20.51 4.89
C GLU A 360 4.55 19.96 6.29
N ILE A 361 4.43 18.63 6.48
CA ILE A 361 4.68 17.97 7.77
C ILE A 361 6.15 18.13 8.17
N TRP A 362 7.11 17.89 7.28
CA TRP A 362 8.55 18.06 7.53
C TRP A 362 8.91 19.50 7.85
N GLN A 363 8.37 20.49 7.12
CA GLN A 363 8.60 21.90 7.40
C GLN A 363 8.03 22.32 8.76
N LEU A 364 6.94 21.70 9.22
CA LEU A 364 6.42 21.97 10.54
C LEU A 364 7.41 21.53 11.63
N GLN A 365 8.15 20.42 11.45
CA GLN A 365 9.19 20.00 12.39
C GLN A 365 10.26 21.08 12.61
N LEU A 366 10.61 21.87 11.58
CA LEU A 366 11.55 22.99 11.67
C LEU A 366 10.95 24.23 12.35
N ARG A 367 9.63 24.33 12.37
CA ARG A 367 8.88 25.49 12.90
C ARG A 367 8.43 25.30 14.34
N LEU A 368 8.08 24.07 14.74
CA LEU A 368 7.57 23.73 16.07
C LEU A 368 8.54 24.12 17.21
N PRO A 369 9.88 24.00 17.08
CA PRO A 369 10.81 24.50 18.09
C PRO A 369 10.75 26.04 18.30
N ARG A 370 10.34 26.80 17.27
CA ARG A 370 10.29 28.28 17.28
C ARG A 370 8.95 28.78 17.82
N ARG A 371 8.64 28.48 19.11
CA ARG A 371 7.32 28.67 19.72
C ARG A 371 7.18 29.93 20.59
N ASN A 372 8.14 30.86 20.51
CA ASN A 372 8.15 32.10 21.31
C ASN A 372 7.06 33.12 20.86
N GLY A 373 6.52 33.88 21.80
CA GLY A 373 5.58 34.97 21.57
C GLY A 373 4.30 34.51 20.82
N LYS A 374 3.92 35.28 19.81
CA LYS A 374 2.70 34.98 19.01
C LYS A 374 2.86 33.80 18.04
N ARG A 375 4.09 33.24 17.89
CA ARG A 375 4.33 32.17 16.93
C ARG A 375 3.63 30.88 17.31
N ALA A 376 3.63 30.50 18.59
CA ALA A 376 2.92 29.30 19.05
C ALA A 376 1.44 29.33 18.68
N PHE A 377 0.76 30.44 18.91
CA PHE A 377 -0.65 30.60 18.56
C PHE A 377 -0.90 30.47 17.04
N ARG A 378 -0.04 31.11 16.22
CA ARG A 378 -0.14 31.04 14.76
C ARG A 378 0.12 29.64 14.20
N LEU A 379 1.02 28.86 14.82
CA LEU A 379 1.31 27.51 14.40
C LEU A 379 0.10 26.60 14.62
N MET A 380 -0.64 26.75 15.75
CA MET A 380 -1.85 26.00 16.00
C MET A 380 -3.00 26.27 15.00
N GLU A 381 -3.00 27.44 14.34
CA GLU A 381 -4.01 27.81 13.34
C GLU A 381 -3.76 27.20 11.96
N LEU A 382 -2.60 26.54 11.76
CA LEU A 382 -2.27 25.93 10.47
C LEU A 382 -3.07 24.66 10.22
N ASN A 383 -3.57 24.49 9.02
CA ASN A 383 -4.37 23.32 8.61
C ASN A 383 -3.67 21.97 8.84
N LYS A 384 -2.34 21.94 8.80
CA LYS A 384 -1.53 20.73 9.02
C LYS A 384 -0.91 20.65 10.40
N PHE A 385 -1.27 21.56 11.31
CA PHE A 385 -0.68 21.59 12.65
C PHE A 385 -0.89 20.25 13.37
N ARG A 386 -2.10 19.68 13.31
CA ARG A 386 -2.39 18.40 13.97
C ARG A 386 -1.48 17.28 13.46
N ALA A 387 -1.35 17.14 12.13
CA ALA A 387 -0.45 16.13 11.55
C ALA A 387 1.02 16.38 11.90
N GLY A 388 1.45 17.67 11.90
CA GLY A 388 2.81 18.01 12.32
C GLY A 388 3.08 17.75 13.79
N PHE A 389 2.08 17.90 14.64
CA PHE A 389 2.17 17.60 16.07
C PHE A 389 2.14 16.10 16.34
N ASP A 390 1.23 15.33 15.73
CA ASP A 390 1.17 13.88 15.86
C ASP A 390 2.51 13.24 15.42
N PHE A 391 3.12 13.79 14.36
CA PHE A 391 4.44 13.36 13.94
C PHE A 391 5.56 13.76 14.93
N LEU A 392 5.48 14.93 15.54
CA LEU A 392 6.42 15.33 16.60
C LEU A 392 6.32 14.42 17.83
N GLU A 393 5.11 13.96 18.20
CA GLU A 393 4.93 12.98 19.28
C GLU A 393 5.68 11.67 18.97
N MET A 394 5.50 11.10 17.77
CA MET A 394 6.23 9.90 17.33
C MET A 394 7.75 10.12 17.37
N ARG A 395 8.22 11.27 16.89
CA ARG A 395 9.65 11.62 16.97
C ARG A 395 10.13 11.70 18.42
N GLY A 396 9.30 12.21 19.32
CA GLY A 396 9.60 12.27 20.76
C GLY A 396 9.76 10.90 21.40
N GLU A 397 9.07 9.87 20.88
CA GLU A 397 9.22 8.48 21.33
C GLU A 397 10.51 7.84 20.79
N VAL A 398 10.89 8.16 19.55
CA VAL A 398 12.10 7.61 18.91
C VAL A 398 13.37 8.32 19.34
N GLU A 399 13.35 9.67 19.43
CA GLU A 399 14.53 10.52 19.64
C GLU A 399 14.74 10.86 21.12
N ASP A 400 13.69 10.75 21.95
CA ASP A 400 13.67 11.15 23.38
C ASP A 400 14.16 12.60 23.62
N GLY A 401 14.66 12.90 24.84
CA GLY A 401 15.34 14.13 25.20
C GLY A 401 14.60 15.42 24.87
N GLU A 402 15.23 16.32 24.11
CA GLU A 402 14.67 17.64 23.74
C GLU A 402 13.44 17.54 22.84
N VAL A 403 13.37 16.53 21.98
CA VAL A 403 12.25 16.34 21.06
C VAL A 403 11.01 15.92 21.83
N LYS A 404 11.14 15.02 22.80
CA LYS A 404 10.06 14.60 23.67
C LYS A 404 9.56 15.76 24.54
N GLN A 405 10.47 16.52 25.16
CA GLN A 405 10.10 17.73 25.90
C GLN A 405 9.36 18.75 25.03
N LEU A 406 9.73 18.88 23.78
CA LEU A 406 9.03 19.74 22.81
C LEU A 406 7.60 19.21 22.52
N ALA A 407 7.45 17.90 22.33
CA ALA A 407 6.15 17.27 22.12
C ALA A 407 5.23 17.45 23.35
N ASP A 408 5.74 17.20 24.57
CA ASP A 408 5.01 17.37 25.83
C ASP A 408 4.57 18.84 26.04
N TRP A 409 5.44 19.78 25.67
CA TRP A 409 5.09 21.19 25.72
C TRP A 409 3.94 21.54 24.79
N TRP A 410 3.95 21.02 23.55
CA TRP A 410 2.89 21.24 22.58
C TRP A 410 1.60 20.54 22.98
N GLN A 411 1.68 19.34 23.55
CA GLN A 411 0.51 18.62 24.08
C GLN A 411 -0.17 19.43 25.17
N THR A 412 0.60 19.95 26.13
CA THR A 412 0.09 20.82 27.20
C THR A 412 -0.49 22.12 26.62
N PHE A 413 0.20 22.72 25.66
CA PHE A 413 -0.23 23.99 25.05
C PHE A 413 -1.57 23.86 24.30
N GLN A 414 -1.82 22.74 23.60
CA GLN A 414 -3.06 22.49 22.89
C GLN A 414 -4.27 22.35 23.83
N THR A 415 -4.09 21.71 24.97
CA THR A 415 -5.16 21.43 25.92
C THR A 415 -5.38 22.57 26.92
N ALA A 416 -4.38 23.44 27.13
CA ALA A 416 -4.43 24.53 28.08
C ALA A 416 -5.43 25.64 27.69
N GLY A 417 -6.02 26.28 28.72
CA GLY A 417 -6.79 27.51 28.55
C GLY A 417 -5.90 28.72 28.17
N ARG A 418 -6.55 29.80 27.71
CA ARG A 418 -5.83 30.99 27.17
C ARG A 418 -4.81 31.59 28.14
N THR A 419 -5.13 31.70 29.41
CA THR A 419 -4.24 32.26 30.45
C THR A 419 -2.98 31.40 30.60
N MET A 420 -3.16 30.08 30.68
CA MET A 420 -2.04 29.12 30.81
C MET A 420 -1.15 29.15 29.57
N ARG A 421 -1.72 29.19 28.36
CA ARG A 421 -0.96 29.35 27.13
C ARG A 421 -0.11 30.61 27.11
N GLN A 422 -0.63 31.75 27.62
CA GLN A 422 0.10 32.99 27.75
C GLN A 422 1.26 32.87 28.74
N ALA A 423 1.07 32.20 29.86
CA ALA A 423 2.13 31.92 30.84
C ALA A 423 3.22 31.04 30.26
N MET A 424 2.87 29.93 29.60
CA MET A 424 3.83 29.02 28.94
C MET A 424 4.73 29.73 27.94
N VAL A 425 4.18 30.67 27.16
CA VAL A 425 4.96 31.44 26.20
C VAL A 425 5.84 32.48 26.89
N ALA A 426 5.34 33.14 27.98
CA ALA A 426 6.10 34.11 28.74
C ALA A 426 7.33 33.47 29.41
N ASP A 427 7.19 32.27 29.93
CA ASP A 427 8.30 31.51 30.52
C ASP A 427 9.41 31.27 29.52
N LEU A 428 9.08 30.86 28.27
CA LEU A 428 10.07 30.72 27.19
C LEU A 428 10.79 32.03 26.86
N ASP A 429 10.06 33.16 26.83
CA ASP A 429 10.62 34.47 26.56
C ASP A 429 11.54 34.97 27.70
N SER A 430 11.32 34.49 28.94
CA SER A 430 12.17 34.80 30.09
C SER A 430 13.54 34.09 30.04
N VAL A 431 13.54 32.83 29.59
CA VAL A 431 14.76 32.02 29.47
C VAL A 431 15.61 32.48 28.29
N THR A 432 15.01 33.00 27.22
CA THR A 432 15.72 33.43 26.00
C THR A 432 16.28 34.86 26.04
N LYS A 433 15.95 35.66 27.05
CA LYS A 433 16.53 37.03 27.19
C LYS A 433 17.88 36.92 27.87
N PRO A 434 19.01 37.25 27.19
CA PRO A 434 20.27 37.41 27.88
C PRO A 434 20.11 38.56 28.89
N SER A 435 20.63 38.37 30.10
CA SER A 435 20.71 39.39 31.16
C SER A 435 21.70 40.47 30.75
N GLY A 436 21.33 41.25 29.74
CA GLY A 436 22.10 42.37 29.23
C GLY A 436 21.55 43.66 29.78
N THR A 437 22.23 44.22 30.80
CA THR A 437 22.08 45.58 31.30
C THR A 437 21.91 46.59 30.16
N ARG A 438 20.71 47.09 30.00
CA ARG A 438 20.44 48.23 29.12
C ARG A 438 21.18 49.44 29.69
N ARG A 439 22.40 49.69 29.19
CA ARG A 439 23.09 51.01 29.36
C ARG A 439 22.17 52.07 28.73
N ARG A 440 21.50 52.84 29.53
CA ARG A 440 20.81 54.10 29.15
C ARG A 440 21.91 55.02 28.52
N ARG A 441 21.82 55.28 27.25
CA ARG A 441 22.56 56.39 26.62
C ARG A 441 21.98 57.71 27.15
N PRO A 442 22.83 58.66 27.65
CA PRO A 442 22.35 59.99 28.05
C PRO A 442 21.92 60.78 26.80
N SER A 443 20.73 61.39 26.85
CA SER A 443 20.23 62.24 25.79
C SER A 443 20.97 63.60 25.88
N THR A 444 21.84 63.87 24.96
CA THR A 444 22.42 65.19 24.75
C THR A 444 21.37 66.07 24.06
N ARG A 445 20.71 66.92 24.86
CA ARG A 445 19.82 68.00 24.42
C ARG A 445 20.63 69.12 23.85
N LYS A 446 20.79 69.24 22.53
CA LYS A 446 21.37 70.42 21.87
C LYS A 446 20.42 71.62 22.02
N LYS A 447 20.83 72.67 22.80
CA LYS A 447 20.20 73.99 22.80
C LYS A 447 20.44 74.65 21.41
N LYS A 448 19.34 74.98 20.72
CA LYS A 448 19.37 75.90 19.59
C LYS A 448 19.49 77.30 20.12
N SER A 449 20.60 77.98 19.79
CA SER A 449 20.75 79.46 19.93
C SER A 449 20.08 80.16 18.75
N LYS A 450 19.24 81.18 19.04
CA LYS A 450 18.68 82.11 18.06
C LYS A 450 19.77 83.07 17.61
N PRO A 451 19.83 83.45 16.32
CA PRO A 451 20.56 84.64 15.92
C PRO A 451 19.74 85.91 16.20
N ALA A 452 20.44 86.95 16.68
CA ALA A 452 19.91 88.28 16.81
C ALA A 452 20.26 89.15 15.60
N SER A 453 19.29 90.04 15.24
CA SER A 453 19.26 91.18 14.32
C SER A 453 19.60 90.96 12.86
#